data_412e1950b1809ddba5c8733aaed96c21
#
_entry.id   412e1950b1809ddba5c8733aaed96c21
#
_cell.length_a   1.000
_cell.length_b   1.000
_cell.length_c   1.000
_cell.angle_alpha   90.00
_cell.angle_beta   90.00
_cell.angle_gamma   90.00
#
_symmetry.space_group_name_H-M   'P 1'
#
loop_
_entity.id
_entity.type
_entity.pdbx_description
1 polymer ?
#
loop_
_entity_poly.entity_id
_entity_poly.type
_entity_poly.pdbx_seq_one_letter_code
_entity_poly.pdbx_strand_id
1 'polypeptide(L)'
;MLMIAFTIILGVSLSTAMLNVMLGVGDKVNRELKIYGANINVKHKDAAIISELYGLGVNDKFLYEDDILKLKTIFWGFNILDFAPILEGHVILSIPGRNNTGSEVFINGTWITKHAVLSTGEDLNTGLKNLRTWWDIQGEWLDGNDENDKNFVMAGKSLAEKFNIHVGDAIRLSKNGVIKNFVIKGIFNDGGNADEIILTDLTVAQELLNLSGKISSIEISALTTPDNDLARKAAQNPSSLSPDEYETWYCTAYVSAICHQIQEVIRDGVARAVRQVAESEGTILNKTTLLMILITILSSIGSALAISNLITASVIERSQELGLLKALGAFNYQIIFLVLSEIILTGLFGGVIGYFLGIGFAQIIGQTIFSAYIEISHIVILITGAILFLVIITGSIPAIRYLMALKPTEVLHGK
;
A
#
# COMPACT_ATOMS: atom_id res chain seq x y z
N MET A 1 -28.60 -29.47 17.56
CA MET A 1 -27.30 -29.57 16.88
C MET A 1 -27.19 -28.73 15.61
N LEU A 2 -28.15 -28.76 14.70
CA LEU A 2 -28.07 -28.01 13.44
C LEU A 2 -27.94 -26.49 13.65
N MET A 3 -28.64 -25.89 14.62
CA MET A 3 -28.52 -24.47 14.96
C MET A 3 -27.13 -24.11 15.53
N ILE A 4 -26.52 -25.00 16.31
CA ILE A 4 -25.16 -24.80 16.83
C ILE A 4 -24.17 -24.80 15.68
N ALA A 5 -24.28 -25.78 14.74
CA ALA A 5 -23.43 -25.83 13.57
C ALA A 5 -23.57 -24.56 12.73
N PHE A 6 -24.80 -24.08 12.48
CA PHE A 6 -25.05 -22.86 11.73
C PHE A 6 -24.41 -21.60 12.36
N THR A 7 -24.54 -21.47 13.68
CA THR A 7 -23.92 -20.37 14.41
C THR A 7 -22.38 -20.40 14.34
N ILE A 8 -21.80 -21.62 14.43
CA ILE A 8 -20.36 -21.81 14.29
C ILE A 8 -19.92 -21.44 12.86
N ILE A 9 -20.65 -21.91 11.84
CA ILE A 9 -20.36 -21.58 10.44
C ILE A 9 -20.35 -20.07 10.23
N LEU A 10 -21.35 -19.35 10.71
CA LEU A 10 -21.43 -17.89 10.58
C LEU A 10 -20.27 -17.17 11.31
N GLY A 11 -20.00 -17.55 12.56
CA GLY A 11 -18.93 -16.94 13.35
C GLY A 11 -17.54 -17.17 12.75
N VAL A 12 -17.28 -18.41 12.32
CA VAL A 12 -16.01 -18.77 11.68
C VAL A 12 -15.88 -18.11 10.30
N SER A 13 -16.95 -18.07 9.51
CA SER A 13 -16.91 -17.44 8.18
C SER A 13 -16.61 -15.95 8.27
N LEU A 14 -17.23 -15.24 9.20
CA LEU A 14 -16.98 -13.81 9.40
C LEU A 14 -15.56 -13.55 9.92
N SER A 15 -15.10 -14.33 10.91
CA SER A 15 -13.73 -14.23 11.42
C SER A 15 -12.68 -14.51 10.34
N THR A 16 -12.89 -15.55 9.55
CA THR A 16 -12.00 -15.92 8.44
C THR A 16 -11.97 -14.83 7.37
N ALA A 17 -13.16 -14.30 6.99
CA ALA A 17 -13.25 -13.23 6.01
C ALA A 17 -12.48 -11.97 6.48
N MET A 18 -12.71 -11.52 7.70
CA MET A 18 -12.05 -10.32 8.25
C MET A 18 -10.54 -10.49 8.38
N LEU A 19 -10.06 -11.67 8.82
CA LEU A 19 -8.62 -11.94 8.93
C LEU A 19 -7.93 -11.99 7.56
N ASN A 20 -8.55 -12.65 6.56
CA ASN A 20 -7.98 -12.67 5.21
C ASN A 20 -7.99 -11.27 4.57
N VAL A 21 -9.06 -10.49 4.74
CA VAL A 21 -9.11 -9.11 4.25
C VAL A 21 -8.05 -8.25 4.94
N MET A 22 -7.89 -8.38 6.27
CA MET A 22 -6.89 -7.64 7.04
C MET A 22 -5.47 -7.87 6.54
N LEU A 23 -5.08 -9.14 6.36
CA LEU A 23 -3.74 -9.51 5.91
C LEU A 23 -3.56 -9.23 4.42
N GLY A 24 -4.53 -9.59 3.57
CA GLY A 24 -4.44 -9.44 2.13
C GLY A 24 -4.48 -7.99 1.66
N VAL A 25 -5.26 -7.12 2.32
CA VAL A 25 -5.29 -5.67 2.02
C VAL A 25 -3.97 -5.03 2.46
N GLY A 26 -3.43 -5.39 3.64
CA GLY A 26 -2.14 -4.89 4.09
C GLY A 26 -1.01 -5.22 3.11
N ASP A 27 -0.94 -6.47 2.66
CA ASP A 27 0.08 -6.92 1.71
C ASP A 27 -0.10 -6.29 0.32
N LYS A 28 -1.34 -6.10 -0.13
CA LYS A 28 -1.63 -5.45 -1.41
C LYS A 28 -1.26 -3.99 -1.40
N VAL A 29 -1.67 -3.24 -0.38
CA VAL A 29 -1.32 -1.83 -0.25
C VAL A 29 0.20 -1.67 -0.15
N ASN A 30 0.90 -2.51 0.61
CA ASN A 30 2.37 -2.51 0.63
C ASN A 30 2.99 -2.82 -0.74
N ARG A 31 2.35 -3.67 -1.57
CA ARG A 31 2.82 -3.92 -2.95
C ARG A 31 2.49 -2.76 -3.88
N GLU A 32 1.30 -2.22 -3.81
CA GLU A 32 0.90 -1.05 -4.61
C GLU A 32 1.71 0.19 -4.22
N LEU A 33 2.03 0.38 -2.95
CA LEU A 33 2.97 1.42 -2.50
C LEU A 33 4.37 1.25 -3.09
N LYS A 34 4.84 0.01 -3.25
CA LYS A 34 6.09 -0.27 -3.97
C LYS A 34 5.99 0.03 -5.47
N ILE A 35 4.80 -0.02 -6.04
CA ILE A 35 4.51 0.30 -7.45
C ILE A 35 4.24 1.80 -7.63
N TYR A 36 3.76 2.52 -6.63
CA TYR A 36 3.40 3.94 -6.67
C TYR A 36 4.60 4.89 -6.67
N GLY A 37 5.48 4.74 -7.68
CA GLY A 37 6.43 5.77 -8.03
C GLY A 37 7.47 6.09 -6.96
N ALA A 38 7.89 7.36 -6.97
CA ALA A 38 8.89 7.87 -6.07
C ALA A 38 8.34 8.05 -4.65
N ASN A 39 9.02 7.49 -3.65
CA ASN A 39 8.74 7.72 -2.23
C ASN A 39 9.69 8.74 -1.58
N ILE A 40 10.72 9.17 -2.32
CA ILE A 40 11.64 10.23 -1.92
C ILE A 40 11.72 11.26 -3.04
N ASN A 41 11.67 12.55 -2.68
CA ASN A 41 11.88 13.67 -3.60
C ASN A 41 13.04 14.50 -3.10
N VAL A 42 13.96 14.83 -4.01
CA VAL A 42 15.12 15.70 -3.73
C VAL A 42 14.94 17.02 -4.46
N LYS A 43 14.98 18.13 -3.73
CA LYS A 43 14.93 19.49 -4.28
C LYS A 43 16.11 20.31 -3.77
N HIS A 44 16.42 21.41 -4.45
CA HIS A 44 17.39 22.36 -3.94
C HIS A 44 16.94 22.93 -2.58
N LYS A 45 17.83 23.06 -1.61
CA LYS A 45 17.52 23.50 -0.23
C LYS A 45 16.70 24.78 -0.17
N ASP A 46 17.06 25.80 -0.96
CA ASP A 46 16.36 27.08 -0.96
C ASP A 46 14.96 26.95 -1.59
N ALA A 47 14.81 26.15 -2.67
CA ALA A 47 13.52 25.88 -3.29
C ALA A 47 12.59 25.09 -2.37
N ALA A 48 13.12 24.14 -1.60
CA ALA A 48 12.37 23.39 -0.61
C ALA A 48 11.81 24.28 0.51
N ILE A 49 12.60 25.22 1.02
CA ILE A 49 12.20 26.18 2.06
C ILE A 49 11.13 27.15 1.53
N ILE A 50 11.31 27.69 0.33
CA ILE A 50 10.35 28.62 -0.29
C ILE A 50 9.01 27.94 -0.55
N SER A 51 9.03 26.72 -1.07
CA SER A 51 7.82 25.92 -1.29
C SER A 51 7.06 25.64 0.01
N GLU A 52 7.78 25.42 1.11
CA GLU A 52 7.18 25.12 2.42
C GLU A 52 6.58 26.36 3.10
N LEU A 53 7.26 27.51 2.98
CA LEU A 53 6.84 28.75 3.64
C LEU A 53 5.77 29.53 2.86
N TYR A 54 5.82 29.50 1.55
CA TYR A 54 4.99 30.37 0.70
C TYR A 54 4.06 29.64 -0.24
N GLY A 55 4.15 28.29 -0.33
CA GLY A 55 3.33 27.48 -1.25
C GLY A 55 3.58 27.77 -2.74
N LEU A 56 4.61 28.56 -3.06
CA LEU A 56 4.96 28.99 -4.41
C LEU A 56 6.10 28.11 -4.95
N GLY A 57 5.88 27.49 -6.07
CA GLY A 57 6.92 26.80 -6.82
C GLY A 57 7.83 27.78 -7.58
N VAL A 58 8.60 28.60 -6.87
CA VAL A 58 9.60 29.47 -7.51
C VAL A 58 10.86 28.66 -7.74
N ASN A 59 11.07 28.22 -8.98
CA ASN A 59 12.20 27.38 -9.39
C ASN A 59 13.33 28.21 -10.01
N ASP A 60 13.93 29.14 -9.24
CA ASP A 60 15.15 29.83 -9.66
C ASP A 60 16.43 29.11 -9.18
N LYS A 61 16.30 28.02 -8.45
CA LYS A 61 17.41 27.24 -7.90
C LYS A 61 17.31 25.79 -8.37
N PHE A 62 18.42 25.31 -8.89
CA PHE A 62 18.51 24.01 -9.55
C PHE A 62 19.55 23.12 -8.90
N LEU A 63 19.34 21.81 -8.99
CA LEU A 63 20.32 20.77 -8.73
C LEU A 63 21.13 20.51 -10.01
N TYR A 64 22.19 19.71 -9.90
CA TYR A 64 23.07 19.37 -11.01
C TYR A 64 22.84 17.94 -11.46
N GLU A 65 22.71 17.74 -12.78
CA GLU A 65 22.52 16.42 -13.40
C GLU A 65 23.68 15.46 -13.06
N ASP A 66 24.93 15.96 -13.02
CA ASP A 66 26.13 15.18 -12.75
C ASP A 66 26.13 14.47 -11.38
N ASP A 67 25.35 14.98 -10.43
CA ASP A 67 25.27 14.40 -9.09
C ASP A 67 24.35 13.19 -9.01
N ILE A 68 23.46 12.97 -9.98
CA ILE A 68 22.40 11.97 -9.91
C ILE A 68 22.95 10.55 -9.72
N LEU A 69 23.97 10.18 -10.47
CA LEU A 69 24.56 8.83 -10.37
C LEU A 69 25.23 8.54 -9.02
N LYS A 70 25.55 9.59 -8.23
CA LYS A 70 26.06 9.45 -6.86
C LYS A 70 25.03 8.82 -5.92
N LEU A 71 23.74 8.82 -6.27
CA LEU A 71 22.71 8.11 -5.52
C LEU A 71 23.02 6.61 -5.32
N LYS A 72 23.71 6.02 -6.28
CA LYS A 72 24.10 4.61 -6.19
C LYS A 72 25.39 4.37 -5.38
N THR A 73 26.07 5.42 -4.93
CA THR A 73 27.30 5.33 -4.13
C THR A 73 27.05 5.42 -2.62
N ILE A 74 25.82 5.72 -2.18
CA ILE A 74 25.47 5.79 -0.75
C ILE A 74 25.39 4.36 -0.17
N PHE A 75 25.45 4.23 1.15
CA PHE A 75 25.36 2.95 1.84
C PHE A 75 24.09 2.16 1.44
N TRP A 76 22.95 2.85 1.33
CA TRP A 76 21.68 2.27 0.88
C TRP A 76 21.44 2.34 -0.64
N GLY A 77 22.50 2.51 -1.44
CA GLY A 77 22.40 2.61 -2.90
C GLY A 77 21.73 1.42 -3.57
N PHE A 78 21.87 0.20 -3.04
CA PHE A 78 21.18 -1.00 -3.52
C PHE A 78 19.67 -0.99 -3.23
N ASN A 79 19.24 -0.26 -2.21
CA ASN A 79 17.83 -0.11 -1.89
C ASN A 79 17.13 0.90 -2.83
N ILE A 80 17.87 1.75 -3.51
CA ILE A 80 17.32 2.65 -4.54
C ILE A 80 17.04 1.80 -5.78
N LEU A 81 15.75 1.60 -6.08
CA LEU A 81 15.31 0.79 -7.22
C LEU A 81 15.42 1.59 -8.51
N ASP A 82 14.75 2.74 -8.54
CA ASP A 82 14.66 3.61 -9.69
C ASP A 82 14.71 5.08 -9.29
N PHE A 83 15.13 5.93 -10.22
CA PHE A 83 15.12 7.38 -10.04
C PHE A 83 15.07 8.07 -11.40
N ALA A 84 14.49 9.27 -11.40
CA ALA A 84 14.43 10.14 -12.56
C ALA A 84 14.62 11.60 -12.17
N PRO A 85 15.50 12.35 -12.84
CA PRO A 85 15.55 13.80 -12.71
C PRO A 85 14.32 14.41 -13.38
N ILE A 86 13.84 15.53 -12.83
CA ILE A 86 12.78 16.33 -13.41
C ILE A 86 13.30 17.76 -13.57
N LEU A 87 13.17 18.30 -14.77
CA LEU A 87 13.35 19.71 -15.06
C LEU A 87 12.01 20.32 -15.42
N GLU A 88 11.48 21.12 -14.53
CA GLU A 88 10.20 21.82 -14.71
C GLU A 88 10.41 23.19 -15.34
N GLY A 89 9.51 23.60 -16.23
CA GLY A 89 9.54 24.92 -16.82
C GLY A 89 8.24 25.29 -17.48
N HIS A 90 8.18 26.51 -17.97
CA HIS A 90 7.06 27.03 -18.75
C HIS A 90 7.52 27.30 -20.17
N VAL A 91 6.72 26.90 -21.14
CA VAL A 91 6.94 27.13 -22.57
C VAL A 91 5.66 27.62 -23.22
N ILE A 92 5.79 28.26 -24.36
CA ILE A 92 4.65 28.68 -25.18
C ILE A 92 4.36 27.57 -26.21
N LEU A 93 3.17 26.98 -26.11
CA LEU A 93 2.65 26.01 -27.04
C LEU A 93 1.92 26.71 -28.16
N SER A 94 2.23 26.39 -29.42
CA SER A 94 1.48 26.77 -30.58
C SER A 94 1.26 25.57 -31.51
N ILE A 95 0.09 25.49 -32.14
CA ILE A 95 -0.28 24.39 -33.01
C ILE A 95 -0.28 24.92 -34.43
N PRO A 96 0.58 24.42 -35.34
CA PRO A 96 0.61 24.86 -36.75
C PRO A 96 -0.76 24.71 -37.42
N GLY A 97 -1.20 25.74 -38.12
CA GLY A 97 -2.49 25.73 -38.82
C GLY A 97 -3.71 26.13 -38.00
N ARG A 98 -3.56 26.42 -36.73
CA ARG A 98 -4.62 27.03 -35.89
C ARG A 98 -4.26 28.49 -35.57
N ASN A 99 -5.26 29.37 -35.60
CA ASN A 99 -5.11 30.79 -35.22
C ASN A 99 -4.98 30.94 -33.70
N ASN A 100 -4.08 30.21 -33.05
CA ASN A 100 -3.88 30.24 -31.61
C ASN A 100 -2.66 31.12 -31.32
N THR A 101 -2.86 32.30 -30.75
CA THR A 101 -1.84 33.04 -30.01
C THR A 101 -1.31 32.09 -28.94
N GLY A 102 -0.03 31.72 -29.03
CA GLY A 102 0.59 30.69 -28.17
C GLY A 102 0.15 30.74 -26.71
N SER A 103 -0.18 29.60 -26.17
CA SER A 103 -0.59 29.44 -24.77
C SER A 103 0.57 28.98 -23.91
N GLU A 104 0.73 29.55 -22.73
CA GLU A 104 1.73 29.09 -21.78
C GLU A 104 1.30 27.77 -21.17
N VAL A 105 2.19 26.77 -21.23
CA VAL A 105 2.00 25.42 -20.71
C VAL A 105 3.23 24.97 -19.91
N PHE A 106 3.03 24.06 -18.99
CA PHE A 106 4.12 23.43 -18.27
C PHE A 106 4.83 22.39 -19.15
N ILE A 107 6.15 22.32 -19.02
CA ILE A 107 6.98 21.29 -19.62
C ILE A 107 7.81 20.62 -18.53
N ASN A 108 7.87 19.29 -18.58
CA ASN A 108 8.76 18.48 -17.74
C ASN A 108 9.72 17.71 -18.64
N GLY A 109 11.01 18.01 -18.47
CA GLY A 109 12.09 17.24 -19.04
C GLY A 109 12.60 16.21 -18.06
N THR A 110 12.79 14.97 -18.51
CA THR A 110 13.20 13.88 -17.64
C THR A 110 13.97 12.80 -18.38
N TRP A 111 14.66 11.95 -17.66
CA TRP A 111 15.11 10.68 -18.21
C TRP A 111 13.91 9.74 -18.34
N ILE A 112 13.46 9.51 -19.54
CA ILE A 112 12.35 8.57 -19.81
C ILE A 112 12.82 7.14 -19.53
N THR A 113 13.86 6.72 -20.24
CA THR A 113 14.67 5.53 -19.99
C THR A 113 16.13 5.96 -20.12
N LYS A 114 16.95 5.63 -19.12
CA LYS A 114 18.38 5.96 -19.13
C LYS A 114 19.18 4.71 -18.84
N HIS A 115 20.02 4.34 -19.77
CA HIS A 115 21.06 3.32 -19.57
C HIS A 115 22.36 4.04 -19.18
N ALA A 116 22.95 3.64 -18.08
CA ALA A 116 24.22 4.16 -17.60
C ALA A 116 25.04 3.04 -16.97
N VAL A 117 26.36 3.10 -17.13
CA VAL A 117 27.30 2.20 -16.46
C VAL A 117 27.85 2.92 -15.24
N LEU A 118 27.66 2.34 -14.07
CA LEU A 118 28.17 2.90 -12.82
C LEU A 118 29.70 2.75 -12.75
N SER A 119 30.33 3.55 -11.89
CA SER A 119 31.76 3.43 -11.62
C SER A 119 32.19 2.06 -11.07
N THR A 120 31.24 1.28 -10.55
CA THR A 120 31.39 -0.11 -10.09
C THR A 120 31.40 -1.13 -11.24
N GLY A 121 31.08 -0.72 -12.48
CA GLY A 121 30.92 -1.59 -13.64
C GLY A 121 29.52 -2.21 -13.76
N GLU A 122 28.59 -1.87 -12.90
CA GLU A 122 27.21 -2.34 -12.98
C GLU A 122 26.40 -1.56 -14.02
N ASP A 123 25.60 -2.26 -14.82
CA ASP A 123 24.65 -1.67 -15.74
C ASP A 123 23.41 -1.19 -14.98
N LEU A 124 23.08 0.08 -15.15
CA LEU A 124 21.91 0.70 -14.59
C LEU A 124 20.91 1.05 -15.70
N ASN A 125 19.67 0.61 -15.53
CA ASN A 125 18.55 1.04 -16.36
C ASN A 125 17.49 1.68 -15.46
N THR A 126 17.33 2.99 -15.56
CA THR A 126 16.45 3.78 -14.71
C THR A 126 15.70 4.83 -15.51
N GLY A 127 14.71 5.47 -14.92
CA GLY A 127 13.96 6.55 -15.56
C GLY A 127 12.49 6.61 -15.17
N LEU A 128 11.82 7.63 -15.69
CA LEU A 128 10.43 7.93 -15.37
C LEU A 128 9.47 6.79 -15.75
N LYS A 129 9.74 6.09 -16.84
CA LYS A 129 8.92 4.95 -17.29
C LYS A 129 8.82 3.87 -16.24
N ASN A 130 9.91 3.57 -15.52
CA ASN A 130 9.92 2.61 -14.42
C ASN A 130 9.20 3.15 -13.18
N LEU A 131 9.25 4.47 -12.95
CA LEU A 131 8.56 5.13 -11.84
C LEU A 131 7.06 5.32 -12.07
N ARG A 132 6.58 5.21 -13.30
CA ARG A 132 5.19 5.52 -13.70
C ARG A 132 4.54 4.33 -14.41
N THR A 133 4.67 3.15 -13.86
CA THR A 133 4.13 1.90 -14.44
C THR A 133 2.61 1.85 -14.51
N TRP A 134 1.91 2.69 -13.75
CA TRP A 134 0.45 2.78 -13.71
C TRP A 134 -0.15 3.78 -14.70
N TRP A 135 0.68 4.58 -15.37
CA TRP A 135 0.17 5.52 -16.35
C TRP A 135 -0.49 4.78 -17.53
N ASP A 136 -1.69 5.23 -17.87
CA ASP A 136 -2.37 4.76 -19.07
C ASP A 136 -1.89 5.59 -20.27
N ILE A 137 -1.34 4.95 -21.28
CA ILE A 137 -0.70 5.60 -22.42
C ILE A 137 -1.48 5.29 -23.70
N GLN A 138 -1.94 6.34 -24.35
CA GLN A 138 -2.51 6.29 -25.68
C GLN A 138 -1.39 6.64 -26.70
N GLY A 139 -1.00 5.70 -27.54
CA GLY A 139 0.19 5.82 -28.39
C GLY A 139 1.39 5.09 -27.80
N GLU A 140 2.58 5.68 -27.86
CA GLU A 140 3.83 5.06 -27.41
C GLU A 140 4.58 5.95 -26.42
N TRP A 141 5.37 5.31 -25.54
CA TRP A 141 6.36 6.00 -24.72
C TRP A 141 7.48 6.57 -25.57
N LEU A 142 8.08 7.67 -25.11
CA LEU A 142 9.37 8.11 -25.64
C LEU A 142 10.45 7.08 -25.27
N ASP A 143 11.44 6.91 -26.15
CA ASP A 143 12.65 6.16 -25.84
C ASP A 143 13.81 7.14 -25.61
N GLY A 144 14.22 7.27 -24.33
CA GLY A 144 15.31 8.17 -23.96
C GLY A 144 16.70 7.77 -24.51
N ASN A 145 16.83 6.57 -25.08
CA ASN A 145 18.06 6.08 -25.68
C ASN A 145 18.10 6.28 -27.22
N ASP A 146 16.98 6.64 -27.85
CA ASP A 146 16.91 6.92 -29.29
C ASP A 146 17.01 8.42 -29.57
N GLU A 147 18.07 8.82 -30.27
CA GLU A 147 18.24 10.23 -30.66
C GLU A 147 17.12 10.77 -31.56
N ASN A 148 16.44 9.90 -32.32
CA ASN A 148 15.31 10.31 -33.16
C ASN A 148 14.11 10.74 -32.30
N ASP A 149 13.97 10.20 -31.10
CA ASP A 149 12.88 10.51 -30.16
C ASP A 149 12.99 11.93 -29.57
N LYS A 150 14.13 12.61 -29.71
CA LYS A 150 14.29 14.03 -29.32
C LYS A 150 13.37 15.00 -30.06
N ASN A 151 12.77 14.56 -31.21
CA ASN A 151 11.78 15.33 -31.93
C ASN A 151 10.34 15.00 -31.52
N PHE A 152 10.16 14.11 -30.56
CA PHE A 152 8.85 13.72 -30.07
C PHE A 152 8.65 14.19 -28.62
N VAL A 153 7.39 14.36 -28.26
CA VAL A 153 6.94 14.67 -26.91
C VAL A 153 5.70 13.88 -26.56
N MET A 154 5.39 13.78 -25.27
CA MET A 154 4.11 13.25 -24.80
C MET A 154 3.31 14.39 -24.19
N ALA A 155 1.98 14.33 -24.33
CA ALA A 155 1.06 15.30 -23.72
C ALA A 155 0.24 14.61 -22.62
N GLY A 156 -0.01 15.31 -21.53
CA GLY A 156 -0.98 14.86 -20.55
C GLY A 156 -2.41 14.96 -21.10
N LYS A 157 -3.28 14.06 -20.65
CA LYS A 157 -4.65 13.91 -21.17
C LYS A 157 -5.47 15.19 -21.07
N SER A 158 -5.45 15.87 -19.93
CA SER A 158 -6.19 17.12 -19.74
C SER A 158 -5.69 18.23 -20.67
N LEU A 159 -4.37 18.30 -20.91
CA LEU A 159 -3.79 19.24 -21.86
C LEU A 159 -4.17 18.88 -23.30
N ALA A 160 -4.15 17.60 -23.65
CA ALA A 160 -4.54 17.13 -24.97
C ALA A 160 -6.02 17.42 -25.27
N GLU A 161 -6.91 17.21 -24.32
CA GLU A 161 -8.33 17.55 -24.42
C GLU A 161 -8.54 19.06 -24.56
N LYS A 162 -7.87 19.88 -23.73
CA LYS A 162 -7.98 21.36 -23.73
C LYS A 162 -7.59 21.97 -25.08
N PHE A 163 -6.56 21.44 -25.71
CA PHE A 163 -6.06 21.95 -26.99
C PHE A 163 -6.49 21.10 -28.20
N ASN A 164 -7.30 20.06 -27.99
CA ASN A 164 -7.74 19.10 -29.00
C ASN A 164 -6.54 18.54 -29.80
N ILE A 165 -5.54 18.03 -29.07
CA ILE A 165 -4.31 17.43 -29.59
C ILE A 165 -4.47 15.91 -29.63
N HIS A 166 -3.97 15.27 -30.66
CA HIS A 166 -4.01 13.83 -30.88
C HIS A 166 -2.60 13.29 -31.10
N VAL A 167 -2.44 11.99 -30.94
CA VAL A 167 -1.19 11.29 -31.28
C VAL A 167 -0.89 11.49 -32.77
N GLY A 168 0.33 11.89 -33.07
CA GLY A 168 0.77 12.23 -34.43
C GLY A 168 0.66 13.71 -34.82
N ASP A 169 -0.01 14.54 -34.00
CA ASP A 169 -0.11 15.98 -34.26
C ASP A 169 1.24 16.68 -34.08
N ALA A 170 1.51 17.64 -34.99
CA ALA A 170 2.68 18.51 -34.88
C ALA A 170 2.38 19.70 -33.97
N ILE A 171 3.26 19.96 -33.03
CA ILE A 171 3.21 21.11 -32.13
C ILE A 171 4.52 21.91 -32.19
N ARG A 172 4.45 23.15 -31.78
CA ARG A 172 5.62 24.03 -31.67
C ARG A 172 5.72 24.54 -30.24
N LEU A 173 6.89 24.34 -29.65
CA LEU A 173 7.22 24.85 -28.32
C LEU A 173 8.25 25.97 -28.47
N SER A 174 8.06 27.06 -27.72
CA SER A 174 9.01 28.16 -27.74
C SER A 174 9.22 28.76 -26.34
N LYS A 175 10.47 29.18 -26.08
CA LYS A 175 10.87 29.89 -24.87
C LYS A 175 12.06 30.80 -25.17
N ASN A 176 12.01 32.05 -24.75
CA ASN A 176 13.11 33.01 -24.87
C ASN A 176 13.76 33.08 -26.26
N GLY A 177 12.98 32.99 -27.33
CA GLY A 177 13.47 33.01 -28.71
C GLY A 177 13.92 31.65 -29.26
N VAL A 178 14.07 30.63 -28.46
CA VAL A 178 14.28 29.24 -28.92
C VAL A 178 12.94 28.67 -29.35
N ILE A 179 12.88 28.15 -30.59
CA ILE A 179 11.66 27.57 -31.20
C ILE A 179 12.01 26.17 -31.70
N LYS A 180 11.25 25.17 -31.27
CA LYS A 180 11.38 23.78 -31.73
C LYS A 180 10.02 23.21 -32.14
N ASN A 181 10.01 22.38 -33.18
CA ASN A 181 8.82 21.64 -33.59
C ASN A 181 8.91 20.22 -33.10
N PHE A 182 7.80 19.68 -32.65
CA PHE A 182 7.69 18.32 -32.10
C PHE A 182 6.46 17.63 -32.67
N VAL A 183 6.46 16.30 -32.58
CA VAL A 183 5.29 15.48 -32.88
C VAL A 183 4.87 14.79 -31.59
N ILE A 184 3.58 14.70 -31.31
CA ILE A 184 3.02 13.98 -30.16
C ILE A 184 3.15 12.49 -30.42
N LYS A 185 4.00 11.79 -29.64
CA LYS A 185 4.19 10.34 -29.72
C LYS A 185 3.16 9.58 -28.87
N GLY A 186 2.75 10.16 -27.76
CA GLY A 186 1.78 9.57 -26.87
C GLY A 186 1.06 10.59 -26.00
N ILE A 187 -0.09 10.18 -25.48
CA ILE A 187 -0.88 10.93 -24.50
C ILE A 187 -0.96 10.06 -23.25
N PHE A 188 -0.57 10.60 -22.11
CA PHE A 188 -0.58 9.89 -20.84
C PHE A 188 -1.69 10.40 -19.92
N ASN A 189 -2.19 9.50 -19.10
CA ASN A 189 -3.18 9.79 -18.06
C ASN A 189 -2.61 9.29 -16.72
N ASP A 190 -2.34 10.20 -15.78
CA ASP A 190 -1.90 9.87 -14.41
C ASP A 190 -3.04 9.96 -13.40
N GLY A 191 -4.19 10.47 -13.81
CA GLY A 191 -5.36 10.71 -12.96
C GLY A 191 -5.21 11.91 -12.02
N GLY A 192 -4.22 12.79 -12.25
CA GLY A 192 -3.91 13.91 -11.37
C GLY A 192 -3.40 15.16 -12.10
N ASN A 193 -2.57 15.94 -11.39
CA ASN A 193 -2.08 17.24 -11.87
C ASN A 193 -1.07 17.12 -13.04
N ALA A 194 -0.41 15.98 -13.22
CA ALA A 194 0.52 15.78 -14.32
C ALA A 194 -0.18 15.69 -15.68
N ASP A 195 -1.51 15.53 -15.71
CA ASP A 195 -2.28 15.54 -16.96
C ASP A 195 -2.32 16.89 -17.71
N GLU A 196 -1.78 17.98 -17.11
CA GLU A 196 -1.73 19.32 -17.73
C GLU A 196 -0.33 19.70 -18.25
N ILE A 197 0.61 18.76 -18.34
CA ILE A 197 2.00 19.04 -18.75
C ILE A 197 2.35 18.42 -20.12
N ILE A 198 3.43 18.93 -20.71
CA ILE A 198 4.16 18.29 -21.81
C ILE A 198 5.38 17.59 -21.23
N LEU A 199 5.55 16.31 -21.54
CA LEU A 199 6.68 15.49 -21.14
C LEU A 199 7.65 15.33 -22.31
N THR A 200 8.94 15.54 -22.07
CA THR A 200 10.01 15.41 -23.07
C THR A 200 11.28 14.84 -22.46
N ASP A 201 12.24 14.50 -23.30
CA ASP A 201 13.59 14.15 -22.84
C ASP A 201 14.25 15.30 -22.10
N LEU A 202 15.07 14.99 -21.07
CA LEU A 202 15.74 15.99 -20.24
C LEU A 202 16.61 16.95 -21.06
N THR A 203 17.38 16.43 -22.01
CA THR A 203 18.28 17.27 -22.82
C THR A 203 17.51 18.26 -23.68
N VAL A 204 16.37 17.85 -24.20
CA VAL A 204 15.46 18.69 -24.99
C VAL A 204 14.89 19.83 -24.13
N ALA A 205 14.46 19.54 -22.92
CA ALA A 205 13.97 20.56 -21.98
C ALA A 205 15.08 21.51 -21.56
N GLN A 206 16.27 21.00 -21.27
CA GLN A 206 17.45 21.82 -20.92
C GLN A 206 17.81 22.81 -22.04
N GLU A 207 17.75 22.39 -23.30
CA GLU A 207 18.00 23.25 -24.44
C GLU A 207 16.90 24.32 -24.61
N LEU A 208 15.61 23.92 -24.52
CA LEU A 208 14.48 24.86 -24.63
C LEU A 208 14.48 25.90 -23.53
N LEU A 209 14.82 25.51 -22.31
CA LEU A 209 14.82 26.37 -21.13
C LEU A 209 16.14 27.12 -20.94
N ASN A 210 17.18 26.80 -21.74
CA ASN A 210 18.55 27.31 -21.59
C ASN A 210 19.15 27.00 -20.20
N LEU A 211 18.97 25.77 -19.70
CA LEU A 211 19.37 25.30 -18.38
C LEU A 211 20.22 24.01 -18.49
N SER A 212 21.27 24.03 -19.31
CA SER A 212 22.13 22.85 -19.53
C SER A 212 22.72 22.31 -18.23
N GLY A 213 22.63 20.98 -18.04
CA GLY A 213 23.12 20.26 -16.84
C GLY A 213 22.37 20.54 -15.55
N LYS A 214 21.23 21.24 -15.60
CA LYS A 214 20.42 21.61 -14.44
C LYS A 214 19.13 20.81 -14.40
N ILE A 215 18.67 20.56 -13.18
CA ILE A 215 17.39 19.86 -12.90
C ILE A 215 16.68 20.53 -11.72
N SER A 216 15.37 20.46 -11.68
CA SER A 216 14.54 21.04 -10.62
C SER A 216 14.42 20.12 -9.40
N SER A 217 14.30 18.83 -9.65
CA SER A 217 14.15 17.80 -8.60
C SER A 217 14.61 16.43 -9.08
N ILE A 218 14.75 15.50 -8.14
CA ILE A 218 14.99 14.09 -8.44
C ILE A 218 13.91 13.29 -7.71
N GLU A 219 13.18 12.49 -8.46
CA GLU A 219 12.25 11.51 -7.90
C GLU A 219 12.94 10.17 -7.75
N ILE A 220 12.81 9.56 -6.57
CA ILE A 220 13.52 8.32 -6.22
C ILE A 220 12.53 7.32 -5.65
N SER A 221 12.59 6.10 -6.15
CA SER A 221 11.92 4.92 -5.59
C SER A 221 12.93 4.10 -4.82
N ALA A 222 12.74 3.95 -3.51
CA ALA A 222 13.63 3.19 -2.64
C ALA A 222 12.84 2.16 -1.81
N LEU A 223 13.44 0.97 -1.62
CA LEU A 223 12.95 -0.01 -0.66
C LEU A 223 13.26 0.46 0.76
N THR A 224 12.23 0.69 1.55
CA THR A 224 12.35 1.25 2.88
C THR A 224 11.72 0.36 3.94
N THR A 225 12.24 0.47 5.17
CA THR A 225 11.62 -0.13 6.36
C THR A 225 10.62 0.89 6.94
N PRO A 226 9.45 0.45 7.44
CA PRO A 226 8.49 1.34 8.08
C PRO A 226 9.11 2.12 9.25
N ASP A 227 8.81 3.41 9.35
CA ASP A 227 9.32 4.31 10.38
C ASP A 227 8.79 3.91 11.76
N ASN A 228 9.72 3.83 12.73
CA ASN A 228 9.44 3.69 14.16
C ASN A 228 9.70 5.02 14.89
N ASP A 229 9.64 5.00 16.24
CA ASP A 229 9.90 6.19 17.06
C ASP A 229 11.32 6.74 16.87
N LEU A 230 12.31 5.86 16.69
CA LEU A 230 13.69 6.23 16.42
C LEU A 230 13.82 6.95 15.07
N ALA A 231 13.23 6.40 14.01
CA ALA A 231 13.23 7.02 12.69
C ALA A 231 12.54 8.39 12.69
N ARG A 232 11.42 8.53 13.42
CA ARG A 232 10.71 9.81 13.59
C ARG A 232 11.53 10.85 14.35
N LYS A 233 12.20 10.44 15.44
CA LYS A 233 13.14 11.30 16.20
C LYS A 233 14.29 11.78 15.32
N ALA A 234 14.90 10.87 14.56
CA ALA A 234 15.97 11.15 13.62
C ALA A 234 15.55 12.09 12.48
N ALA A 235 14.34 11.91 11.94
CA ALA A 235 13.80 12.75 10.85
C ALA A 235 13.63 14.22 11.29
N GLN A 236 13.39 14.49 12.59
CA GLN A 236 13.32 15.84 13.13
C GLN A 236 14.72 16.43 13.36
N ASN A 237 15.60 15.70 13.98
CA ASN A 237 16.98 16.13 14.24
C ASN A 237 17.92 14.94 14.46
N PRO A 238 18.68 14.50 13.45
CA PRO A 238 19.65 13.41 13.59
C PRO A 238 20.68 13.63 14.69
N SER A 239 21.07 14.87 14.95
CA SER A 239 22.06 15.23 15.98
C SER A 239 21.55 15.07 17.42
N SER A 240 20.25 14.81 17.61
CA SER A 240 19.66 14.54 18.95
C SER A 240 19.76 13.08 19.36
N LEU A 241 20.25 12.21 18.50
CA LEU A 241 20.42 10.79 18.75
C LEU A 241 21.68 10.51 19.57
N SER A 242 21.63 9.52 20.46
CA SER A 242 22.84 8.96 21.07
C SER A 242 23.67 8.21 20.00
N PRO A 243 24.99 7.97 20.23
CA PRO A 243 25.81 7.25 19.26
C PRO A 243 25.24 5.90 18.82
N ASP A 244 24.72 5.11 19.78
CA ASP A 244 24.11 3.79 19.52
C ASP A 244 22.79 3.92 18.73
N GLU A 245 21.96 4.92 19.06
CA GLU A 245 20.73 5.22 18.33
C GLU A 245 21.05 5.67 16.89
N TYR A 246 22.09 6.48 16.71
CA TYR A 246 22.51 6.97 15.41
C TYR A 246 23.01 5.83 14.52
N GLU A 247 23.85 4.92 15.06
CA GLU A 247 24.34 3.76 14.34
C GLU A 247 23.17 2.85 13.93
N THR A 248 22.25 2.56 14.84
CA THR A 248 21.06 1.73 14.56
C THR A 248 20.20 2.35 13.48
N TRP A 249 19.96 3.66 13.53
CA TRP A 249 19.16 4.39 12.56
C TRP A 249 19.85 4.44 11.20
N TYR A 250 21.14 4.81 11.15
CA TYR A 250 21.91 4.94 9.91
C TYR A 250 22.04 3.60 9.16
N CYS A 251 22.18 2.50 9.89
CA CYS A 251 22.29 1.14 9.38
C CYS A 251 20.94 0.44 9.19
N THR A 252 19.82 1.14 9.35
CA THR A 252 18.47 0.64 9.02
C THR A 252 17.91 1.40 7.84
N ALA A 253 17.28 0.69 6.87
CA ALA A 253 16.75 1.30 5.65
C ALA A 253 15.48 2.14 5.89
N TYR A 254 15.49 2.99 6.90
CA TYR A 254 14.42 3.97 7.09
C TYR A 254 14.45 5.04 6.01
N VAL A 255 13.28 5.56 5.62
CA VAL A 255 13.20 6.66 4.64
C VAL A 255 14.07 7.84 5.08
N SER A 256 14.03 8.19 6.37
CA SER A 256 14.81 9.29 6.95
C SER A 256 16.33 9.05 6.87
N ALA A 257 16.80 7.81 7.05
CA ALA A 257 18.22 7.46 6.94
C ALA A 257 18.70 7.55 5.48
N ILE A 258 17.91 7.03 4.55
CA ILE A 258 18.20 7.11 3.11
C ILE A 258 18.20 8.58 2.65
N CYS A 259 17.21 9.39 3.08
CA CYS A 259 17.17 10.82 2.78
C CYS A 259 18.42 11.55 3.29
N HIS A 260 18.89 11.23 4.49
CA HIS A 260 20.10 11.82 5.06
C HIS A 260 21.33 11.51 4.20
N GLN A 261 21.54 10.24 3.84
CA GLN A 261 22.67 9.83 3.00
C GLN A 261 22.61 10.42 1.58
N ILE A 262 21.41 10.61 1.01
CA ILE A 262 21.24 11.31 -0.27
C ILE A 262 21.72 12.75 -0.16
N GLN A 263 21.40 13.43 0.95
CA GLN A 263 21.84 14.84 1.17
C GLN A 263 23.36 14.97 1.31
N GLU A 264 24.08 13.91 1.71
CA GLU A 264 25.54 13.90 1.79
C GLU A 264 26.21 13.92 0.40
N VAL A 265 25.55 13.37 -0.62
CA VAL A 265 26.14 13.18 -1.96
C VAL A 265 25.58 14.16 -3.01
N ILE A 266 24.36 14.68 -2.83
CA ILE A 266 23.73 15.64 -3.75
C ILE A 266 24.01 17.07 -3.25
N ARG A 267 24.78 17.82 -4.02
CA ARG A 267 25.14 19.20 -3.69
C ARG A 267 23.89 20.10 -3.57
N ASP A 268 23.77 20.79 -2.44
CA ASP A 268 22.65 21.68 -2.12
C ASP A 268 21.25 21.01 -2.19
N GLY A 269 21.23 19.66 -2.19
CA GLY A 269 20.01 18.87 -2.22
C GLY A 269 19.44 18.65 -0.82
N VAL A 270 18.11 18.75 -0.70
CA VAL A 270 17.35 18.30 0.46
C VAL A 270 16.42 17.18 0.00
N ALA A 271 16.68 15.96 0.50
CA ALA A 271 15.84 14.80 0.27
C ALA A 271 14.74 14.73 1.32
N ARG A 272 13.53 14.56 0.90
CA ARG A 272 12.35 14.38 1.77
C ARG A 272 11.51 13.20 1.33
N ALA A 273 10.96 12.50 2.31
CA ALA A 273 9.92 11.53 2.03
C ALA A 273 8.70 12.22 1.41
N VAL A 274 8.11 11.62 0.40
CA VAL A 274 6.84 12.08 -0.19
C VAL A 274 5.74 11.73 0.82
N ARG A 275 5.47 12.65 1.75
CA ARG A 275 4.60 12.47 2.91
C ARG A 275 3.17 12.08 2.55
N GLN A 276 2.67 12.54 1.42
CA GLN A 276 1.28 12.33 1.02
C GLN A 276 0.93 10.86 0.85
N VAL A 277 1.91 10.04 0.46
CA VAL A 277 1.75 8.59 0.27
C VAL A 277 1.99 7.83 1.58
N ALA A 278 2.99 8.21 2.37
CA ALA A 278 3.41 7.43 3.55
C ALA A 278 2.56 7.67 4.82
N GLU A 279 2.09 8.89 5.08
CA GLU A 279 1.36 9.20 6.33
C GLU A 279 -0.14 8.93 6.25
N SER A 280 -0.80 9.25 5.14
CA SER A 280 -2.24 8.99 5.02
C SER A 280 -2.54 7.50 4.91
N GLU A 281 -1.71 6.75 4.20
CA GLU A 281 -1.93 5.32 3.95
C GLU A 281 -1.59 4.47 5.17
N GLY A 282 -0.46 4.69 5.83
CA GLY A 282 -0.12 3.99 7.08
C GLY A 282 -1.16 4.24 8.18
N THR A 283 -1.69 5.45 8.28
CA THR A 283 -2.72 5.80 9.26
C THR A 283 -4.07 5.18 8.92
N ILE A 284 -4.46 5.18 7.64
CA ILE A 284 -5.72 4.56 7.18
C ILE A 284 -5.64 3.04 7.33
N LEU A 285 -4.53 2.41 6.93
CA LEU A 285 -4.30 0.98 7.11
C LEU A 285 -4.36 0.56 8.57
N ASN A 286 -3.67 1.27 9.46
CA ASN A 286 -3.69 0.97 10.89
C ASN A 286 -5.10 1.10 11.48
N LYS A 287 -5.85 2.14 11.12
CA LYS A 287 -7.24 2.33 11.56
C LYS A 287 -8.16 1.24 11.01
N THR A 288 -8.00 0.87 9.74
CA THR A 288 -8.79 -0.20 9.11
C THR A 288 -8.47 -1.56 9.72
N THR A 289 -7.20 -1.87 9.95
CA THR A 289 -6.76 -3.08 10.65
C THR A 289 -7.34 -3.16 12.06
N LEU A 290 -7.30 -2.06 12.81
CA LEU A 290 -7.87 -1.99 14.16
C LEU A 290 -9.39 -2.21 14.15
N LEU A 291 -10.11 -1.65 13.18
CA LEU A 291 -11.53 -1.91 12.98
C LEU A 291 -11.83 -3.38 12.68
N MET A 292 -11.04 -4.01 11.80
CA MET A 292 -11.21 -5.43 11.46
C MET A 292 -10.94 -6.34 12.65
N ILE A 293 -9.91 -6.05 13.46
CA ILE A 293 -9.63 -6.76 14.71
C ILE A 293 -10.81 -6.61 15.68
N LEU A 294 -11.32 -5.40 15.85
CA LEU A 294 -12.44 -5.12 16.76
C LEU A 294 -13.71 -5.87 16.33
N ILE A 295 -14.03 -5.90 15.03
CA ILE A 295 -15.16 -6.67 14.47
C ILE A 295 -14.94 -8.17 14.71
N THR A 296 -13.73 -8.68 14.51
CA THR A 296 -13.40 -10.10 14.76
C THR A 296 -13.58 -10.47 16.22
N ILE A 297 -13.15 -9.63 17.16
CA ILE A 297 -13.33 -9.83 18.60
C ILE A 297 -14.82 -9.81 18.96
N LEU A 298 -15.56 -8.79 18.52
CA LEU A 298 -16.99 -8.67 18.78
C LEU A 298 -17.78 -9.87 18.20
N SER A 299 -17.46 -10.28 16.98
CA SER A 299 -18.05 -11.47 16.35
C SER A 299 -17.76 -12.74 17.16
N SER A 300 -16.52 -12.90 17.64
CA SER A 300 -16.12 -14.04 18.46
C SER A 300 -16.88 -14.10 19.79
N ILE A 301 -17.02 -12.94 20.46
CA ILE A 301 -17.82 -12.83 21.71
C ILE A 301 -19.29 -13.14 21.43
N GLY A 302 -19.87 -12.56 20.38
CA GLY A 302 -21.25 -12.82 19.99
C GLY A 302 -21.51 -14.31 19.66
N SER A 303 -20.58 -14.93 18.93
CA SER A 303 -20.63 -16.36 18.64
C SER A 303 -20.53 -17.23 19.91
N ALA A 304 -19.61 -16.88 20.83
CA ALA A 304 -19.47 -17.60 22.10
C ALA A 304 -20.73 -17.54 22.94
N LEU A 305 -21.38 -16.38 23.03
CA LEU A 305 -22.64 -16.20 23.75
C LEU A 305 -23.79 -16.97 23.10
N ALA A 306 -23.90 -16.92 21.78
CA ALA A 306 -24.93 -17.65 21.04
C ALA A 306 -24.74 -19.18 21.17
N ILE A 307 -23.53 -19.66 21.01
CA ILE A 307 -23.19 -21.09 21.21
C ILE A 307 -23.46 -21.51 22.65
N SER A 308 -23.10 -20.70 23.63
CA SER A 308 -23.36 -20.95 25.05
C SER A 308 -24.84 -21.15 25.33
N ASN A 309 -25.70 -20.29 24.78
CA ASN A 309 -27.14 -20.38 24.96
C ASN A 309 -27.70 -21.63 24.29
N LEU A 310 -27.28 -21.93 23.06
CA LEU A 310 -27.74 -23.09 22.29
C LEU A 310 -27.29 -24.42 22.91
N ILE A 311 -26.05 -24.50 23.40
CA ILE A 311 -25.54 -25.70 24.09
C ILE A 311 -26.31 -25.93 25.40
N THR A 312 -26.53 -24.86 26.17
CA THR A 312 -27.26 -24.96 27.45
C THR A 312 -28.69 -25.42 27.19
N ALA A 313 -29.37 -24.87 26.20
CA ALA A 313 -30.71 -25.31 25.82
C ALA A 313 -30.74 -26.81 25.39
N SER A 314 -29.77 -27.23 24.55
CA SER A 314 -29.65 -28.63 24.11
C SER A 314 -29.40 -29.60 25.28
N VAL A 315 -28.57 -29.16 26.27
CA VAL A 315 -28.32 -29.99 27.48
C VAL A 315 -29.56 -30.05 28.37
N ILE A 316 -30.33 -28.96 28.50
CA ILE A 316 -31.60 -28.97 29.24
C ILE A 316 -32.63 -29.91 28.56
N GLU A 317 -32.79 -29.86 27.26
CA GLU A 317 -33.68 -30.75 26.53
C GLU A 317 -33.37 -32.24 26.74
N ARG A 318 -32.07 -32.57 26.83
CA ARG A 318 -31.57 -33.93 27.05
C ARG A 318 -31.25 -34.27 28.51
N SER A 319 -31.69 -33.41 29.46
CA SER A 319 -31.35 -33.55 30.87
C SER A 319 -31.82 -34.89 31.48
N GLN A 320 -32.95 -35.43 31.04
CA GLN A 320 -33.46 -36.74 31.46
C GLN A 320 -32.54 -37.90 31.05
N GLU A 321 -32.05 -37.90 29.80
CA GLU A 321 -31.09 -38.91 29.33
C GLU A 321 -29.78 -38.85 30.10
N LEU A 322 -29.25 -37.61 30.31
CA LEU A 322 -27.99 -37.38 31.02
C LEU A 322 -28.13 -37.67 32.53
N GLY A 323 -29.31 -37.39 33.10
CA GLY A 323 -29.66 -37.77 34.46
C GLY A 323 -29.76 -39.29 34.67
N LEU A 324 -30.31 -40.00 33.69
CA LEU A 324 -30.36 -41.47 33.72
C LEU A 324 -28.94 -42.08 33.69
N LEU A 325 -28.07 -41.57 32.80
CA LEU A 325 -26.67 -42.02 32.77
C LEU A 325 -25.98 -41.84 34.11
N LYS A 326 -26.21 -40.68 34.78
CA LYS A 326 -25.72 -40.42 36.15
C LYS A 326 -26.28 -41.39 37.19
N ALA A 327 -27.57 -41.72 37.09
CA ALA A 327 -28.21 -42.68 38.00
C ALA A 327 -27.69 -44.13 37.81
N LEU A 328 -27.27 -44.49 36.58
CA LEU A 328 -26.60 -45.73 36.25
C LEU A 328 -25.12 -45.80 36.64
N GLY A 329 -24.59 -44.73 37.26
CA GLY A 329 -23.24 -44.71 37.83
C GLY A 329 -22.19 -44.04 36.92
N ALA A 330 -22.57 -43.33 35.89
CA ALA A 330 -21.62 -42.59 35.10
C ALA A 330 -21.03 -41.40 35.90
N PHE A 331 -19.72 -41.28 35.86
CA PHE A 331 -19.02 -40.16 36.48
C PHE A 331 -19.25 -38.82 35.75
N ASN A 332 -19.23 -37.72 36.47
CA ASN A 332 -19.43 -36.38 35.90
C ASN A 332 -18.50 -36.10 34.71
N TYR A 333 -17.23 -36.49 34.78
CA TYR A 333 -16.26 -36.26 33.71
C TYR A 333 -16.60 -37.05 32.41
N GLN A 334 -17.23 -38.21 32.52
CA GLN A 334 -17.65 -39.01 31.39
C GLN A 334 -18.79 -38.33 30.60
N ILE A 335 -19.76 -37.76 31.34
CA ILE A 335 -20.88 -37.03 30.77
C ILE A 335 -20.41 -35.72 30.12
N ILE A 336 -19.52 -35.00 30.82
CA ILE A 336 -18.90 -33.78 30.28
C ILE A 336 -18.12 -34.09 29.00
N PHE A 337 -17.32 -35.18 28.99
CA PHE A 337 -16.57 -35.59 27.84
C PHE A 337 -17.47 -35.98 26.67
N LEU A 338 -18.59 -36.69 26.94
CA LEU A 338 -19.59 -37.05 25.93
C LEU A 338 -20.14 -35.77 25.25
N VAL A 339 -20.62 -34.82 26.04
CA VAL A 339 -21.18 -33.54 25.51
C VAL A 339 -20.13 -32.69 24.80
N LEU A 340 -18.94 -32.58 25.36
CA LEU A 340 -17.84 -31.86 24.72
C LEU A 340 -17.40 -32.48 23.40
N SER A 341 -17.32 -33.81 23.32
CA SER A 341 -16.95 -34.48 22.07
C SER A 341 -17.95 -34.22 20.96
N GLU A 342 -19.25 -34.21 21.31
CA GLU A 342 -20.34 -33.89 20.36
C GLU A 342 -20.24 -32.45 19.85
N ILE A 343 -19.94 -31.49 20.74
CA ILE A 343 -19.77 -30.10 20.41
C ILE A 343 -18.50 -29.88 19.57
N ILE A 344 -17.38 -30.51 19.93
CA ILE A 344 -16.12 -30.41 19.18
C ILE A 344 -16.28 -30.98 17.78
N LEU A 345 -16.93 -32.12 17.62
CA LEU A 345 -17.23 -32.69 16.30
C LEU A 345 -18.09 -31.75 15.45
N THR A 346 -19.18 -31.23 16.04
CA THR A 346 -20.05 -30.26 15.35
C THR A 346 -19.28 -28.98 15.02
N GLY A 347 -18.40 -28.53 15.93
CA GLY A 347 -17.52 -27.38 15.74
C GLY A 347 -16.51 -27.56 14.63
N LEU A 348 -15.93 -28.76 14.53
CA LEU A 348 -14.95 -29.08 13.50
C LEU A 348 -15.57 -29.08 12.10
N PHE A 349 -16.74 -29.74 11.96
CA PHE A 349 -17.50 -29.71 10.70
C PHE A 349 -17.98 -28.29 10.35
N GLY A 350 -18.57 -27.56 11.31
CA GLY A 350 -19.00 -26.19 11.11
C GLY A 350 -17.84 -25.25 10.83
N GLY A 351 -16.69 -25.47 11.49
CA GLY A 351 -15.46 -24.71 11.29
C GLY A 351 -14.89 -24.85 9.88
N VAL A 352 -14.83 -26.09 9.35
CA VAL A 352 -14.35 -26.33 7.98
C VAL A 352 -15.27 -25.63 6.94
N ILE A 353 -16.58 -25.81 7.07
CA ILE A 353 -17.54 -25.16 6.17
C ILE A 353 -17.44 -23.63 6.29
N GLY A 354 -17.40 -23.12 7.52
CA GLY A 354 -17.26 -21.70 7.81
C GLY A 354 -15.99 -21.10 7.24
N TYR A 355 -14.86 -21.82 7.31
CA TYR A 355 -13.61 -21.40 6.72
C TYR A 355 -13.71 -21.19 5.20
N PHE A 356 -14.25 -22.15 4.47
CA PHE A 356 -14.42 -22.03 3.01
C PHE A 356 -15.42 -20.92 2.63
N LEU A 357 -16.52 -20.79 3.36
CA LEU A 357 -17.45 -19.67 3.16
C LEU A 357 -16.79 -18.31 3.49
N GLY A 358 -15.96 -18.27 4.52
CA GLY A 358 -15.19 -17.08 4.88
C GLY A 358 -14.22 -16.64 3.79
N ILE A 359 -13.54 -17.58 3.13
CA ILE A 359 -12.73 -17.29 1.94
C ILE A 359 -13.59 -16.68 0.84
N GLY A 360 -14.76 -17.27 0.56
CA GLY A 360 -15.70 -16.74 -0.43
C GLY A 360 -16.11 -15.30 -0.12
N PHE A 361 -16.48 -15.00 1.12
CA PHE A 361 -16.81 -13.65 1.55
C PHE A 361 -15.61 -12.71 1.47
N ALA A 362 -14.40 -13.15 1.83
CA ALA A 362 -13.18 -12.37 1.67
C ALA A 362 -12.96 -11.94 0.22
N GLN A 363 -13.17 -12.86 -0.75
CA GLN A 363 -13.05 -12.55 -2.18
C GLN A 363 -14.11 -11.56 -2.66
N ILE A 364 -15.37 -11.72 -2.21
CA ILE A 364 -16.46 -10.79 -2.55
C ILE A 364 -16.12 -9.38 -2.03
N ILE A 365 -15.68 -9.26 -0.77
CA ILE A 365 -15.27 -7.99 -0.17
C ILE A 365 -14.06 -7.41 -0.92
N GLY A 366 -13.07 -8.25 -1.22
CA GLY A 366 -11.87 -7.85 -1.97
C GLY A 366 -12.20 -7.29 -3.34
N GLN A 367 -13.05 -7.95 -4.10
CA GLN A 367 -13.44 -7.50 -5.43
C GLN A 367 -14.34 -6.26 -5.39
N THR A 368 -15.32 -6.22 -4.47
CA THR A 368 -16.34 -5.16 -4.45
C THR A 368 -15.79 -3.85 -3.86
N ILE A 369 -14.96 -3.94 -2.81
CA ILE A 369 -14.46 -2.75 -2.08
C ILE A 369 -13.07 -2.35 -2.55
N PHE A 370 -12.17 -3.33 -2.79
CA PHE A 370 -10.77 -3.08 -3.11
C PHE A 370 -10.41 -3.36 -4.57
N SER A 371 -11.40 -3.73 -5.40
CA SER A 371 -11.21 -4.09 -6.83
C SER A 371 -10.08 -5.09 -7.06
N ALA A 372 -9.88 -6.02 -6.13
CA ALA A 372 -8.76 -6.95 -6.12
C ALA A 372 -9.07 -8.30 -5.53
N TYR A 373 -8.37 -9.32 -6.03
CA TYR A 373 -8.33 -10.64 -5.41
C TYR A 373 -7.45 -10.60 -4.15
N ILE A 374 -7.99 -11.14 -3.04
CA ILE A 374 -7.26 -11.25 -1.77
C ILE A 374 -6.47 -12.55 -1.77
N GLU A 375 -5.16 -12.47 -1.54
CA GLU A 375 -4.33 -13.66 -1.35
C GLU A 375 -4.69 -14.35 -0.03
N ILE A 376 -4.92 -15.65 -0.11
CA ILE A 376 -5.30 -16.48 1.04
C ILE A 376 -4.03 -16.79 1.84
N SER A 377 -3.93 -16.23 3.04
CA SER A 377 -2.80 -16.49 3.93
C SER A 377 -3.00 -17.78 4.73
N HIS A 378 -2.03 -18.70 4.66
CA HIS A 378 -2.08 -19.98 5.40
C HIS A 378 -2.11 -19.76 6.93
N ILE A 379 -1.58 -18.65 7.43
CA ILE A 379 -1.60 -18.33 8.86
C ILE A 379 -3.02 -18.10 9.38
N VAL A 380 -3.96 -17.72 8.52
CA VAL A 380 -5.37 -17.51 8.88
C VAL A 380 -6.01 -18.81 9.34
N ILE A 381 -5.64 -19.97 8.77
CA ILE A 381 -6.14 -21.29 9.21
C ILE A 381 -5.83 -21.50 10.69
N LEU A 382 -4.59 -21.26 11.09
CA LEU A 382 -4.13 -21.44 12.48
C LEU A 382 -4.85 -20.50 13.44
N ILE A 383 -4.95 -19.21 13.06
CA ILE A 383 -5.59 -18.19 13.90
C ILE A 383 -7.09 -18.47 14.02
N THR A 384 -7.77 -18.76 12.93
CA THR A 384 -9.22 -19.09 12.94
C THR A 384 -9.48 -20.36 13.72
N GLY A 385 -8.63 -21.38 13.58
CA GLY A 385 -8.71 -22.60 14.37
C GLY A 385 -8.56 -22.35 15.88
N ALA A 386 -7.62 -21.50 16.26
CA ALA A 386 -7.43 -21.12 17.66
C ALA A 386 -8.63 -20.33 18.22
N ILE A 387 -9.17 -19.38 17.43
CA ILE A 387 -10.38 -18.63 17.80
C ILE A 387 -11.57 -19.57 17.96
N LEU A 388 -11.80 -20.47 17.03
CA LEU A 388 -12.88 -21.47 17.08
C LEU A 388 -12.77 -22.31 18.36
N PHE A 389 -11.58 -22.84 18.65
CA PHE A 389 -11.33 -23.63 19.86
C PHE A 389 -11.64 -22.83 21.13
N LEU A 390 -11.18 -21.59 21.20
CA LEU A 390 -11.45 -20.68 22.33
C LEU A 390 -12.94 -20.39 22.48
N VAL A 391 -13.66 -20.14 21.39
CA VAL A 391 -15.11 -19.87 21.37
C VAL A 391 -15.89 -21.10 21.85
N ILE A 392 -15.52 -22.32 21.41
CA ILE A 392 -16.16 -23.56 21.86
C ILE A 392 -15.94 -23.78 23.37
N ILE A 393 -14.72 -23.62 23.86
CA ILE A 393 -14.42 -23.81 25.29
C ILE A 393 -15.19 -22.78 26.12
N THR A 394 -15.10 -21.50 25.79
CA THR A 394 -15.78 -20.45 26.59
C THR A 394 -17.29 -20.57 26.49
N GLY A 395 -17.84 -20.90 25.33
CA GLY A 395 -19.27 -21.10 25.10
C GLY A 395 -19.83 -22.36 25.82
N SER A 396 -19.01 -23.39 26.07
CA SER A 396 -19.46 -24.60 26.76
C SER A 396 -19.47 -24.48 28.31
N ILE A 397 -18.82 -23.46 28.91
CA ILE A 397 -18.69 -23.31 30.35
C ILE A 397 -20.05 -23.31 31.09
N PRO A 398 -21.09 -22.54 30.68
CA PRO A 398 -22.37 -22.53 31.36
C PRO A 398 -23.06 -23.89 31.32
N ALA A 399 -23.01 -24.57 30.18
CA ALA A 399 -23.60 -25.92 30.02
C ALA A 399 -22.90 -26.95 30.91
N ILE A 400 -21.56 -26.89 31.01
CA ILE A 400 -20.79 -27.77 31.92
C ILE A 400 -21.17 -27.49 33.38
N ARG A 401 -21.30 -26.22 33.79
CA ARG A 401 -21.76 -25.87 35.14
C ARG A 401 -23.15 -26.40 35.41
N TYR A 402 -24.06 -26.30 34.47
CA TYR A 402 -25.40 -26.87 34.61
C TYR A 402 -25.36 -28.40 34.76
N LEU A 403 -24.58 -29.11 33.94
CA LEU A 403 -24.41 -30.57 34.03
C LEU A 403 -23.85 -31.04 35.40
N MET A 404 -22.90 -30.26 35.94
CA MET A 404 -22.36 -30.58 37.28
C MET A 404 -23.39 -30.41 38.38
N ALA A 405 -24.26 -29.41 38.28
CA ALA A 405 -25.31 -29.12 39.24
C ALA A 405 -26.51 -30.08 39.16
N LEU A 406 -26.64 -30.85 38.06
CA LEU A 406 -27.78 -31.73 37.81
C LEU A 406 -27.81 -32.90 38.81
N LYS A 407 -28.89 -32.96 39.60
CA LYS A 407 -29.13 -34.06 40.54
C LYS A 407 -30.05 -35.12 39.93
N PRO A 408 -29.64 -36.40 39.87
CA PRO A 408 -30.44 -37.50 39.26
C PRO A 408 -31.85 -37.60 39.81
N THR A 409 -32.03 -37.37 41.11
CA THR A 409 -33.30 -37.43 41.80
C THR A 409 -34.31 -36.35 41.40
N GLU A 410 -33.87 -35.16 41.08
CA GLU A 410 -34.73 -34.05 40.65
C GLU A 410 -35.19 -34.24 39.20
N VAL A 411 -34.31 -34.75 38.33
CA VAL A 411 -34.60 -34.94 36.91
C VAL A 411 -35.52 -36.10 36.62
N LEU A 412 -35.44 -37.17 37.38
CA LEU A 412 -36.30 -38.36 37.25
C LEU A 412 -37.71 -38.12 37.79
N HIS A 413 -37.94 -37.17 38.70
CA HIS A 413 -39.25 -36.81 39.23
C HIS A 413 -39.95 -35.66 38.49
N GLY A 414 -39.37 -35.15 37.41
CA GLY A 414 -39.99 -34.13 36.55
C GLY A 414 -40.15 -32.75 37.20
N LYS A 415 -39.30 -32.39 38.14
CA LYS A 415 -39.25 -31.07 38.78
C LYS A 415 -38.04 -30.29 38.28
#